data_6756c6389cab32de16f833f59ecfd312
#
_entry.id   6756c6389cab32de16f833f59ecfd312
#
_cell.length_a   1.000
_cell.length_b   1.000
_cell.length_c   1.000
_cell.angle_alpha   90.00
_cell.angle_beta   90.00
_cell.angle_gamma   90.00
#
_symmetry.space_group_name_H-M   'P 1'
#
loop_
_entity.id
_entity.type
_entity.pdbx_description
1 polymer ?
#
loop_
_entity_poly.entity_id
_entity_poly.type
_entity_poly.pdbx_seq_one_letter_code
_entity_poly.pdbx_strand_id
1 'polypeptide(L)'
;MVDAVLAGRDALAVLPTGGGKSLCYQLPALVREGLVVVISPLVALMEDQVMALQRRGIAAACLHAGLDPARRQHALEQLRDATLRLLYIAPERLQGEQIRLMLERHATEGRLVAIAVDEAHCISAWGHDFRPDYRRVGQVRHLCPGVPMLALSATAAPRVRADIIRLLDLRRPLVQVSSARRDNLHYTMQRRPRDPMPQVLEGLEMSRGAALIYARTRRSVEQWAERLSDQGVAATPYHAGLDPETRQQALRLFLEHERPVLVATVAFGMGVDRGDVGLVLHLDLPATPEGYLQESGRAGRDGESAHCQVLFSPGDRTSLGWAMQASARGSDALEDRRRLDLAQQQLRRMEAVAEGEMCREQALMLAVGELVGPCGRCDRCKDAPKRRDWSAQVERLLAHLAEQDGTEMRRLGEHLALHEPGRHDRWTWLARRLVQEELIQESNDGAQRLYLRESGRRFLDSPWPLDYAA
;
A
#
# COMPACT_ATOMS: atom_id res chain seq x y z
N MET A 1 21.17 1.54 -11.77
CA MET A 1 21.11 0.80 -10.50
C MET A 1 22.19 -0.28 -10.46
N VAL A 2 22.17 -1.26 -11.38
CA VAL A 2 23.14 -2.36 -11.41
C VAL A 2 24.57 -1.83 -11.43
N ASP A 3 24.91 -0.91 -12.35
CA ASP A 3 26.25 -0.33 -12.46
C ASP A 3 26.70 0.39 -11.19
N ALA A 4 25.78 1.06 -10.48
CA ALA A 4 26.10 1.73 -9.22
C ALA A 4 26.50 0.71 -8.14
N VAL A 5 25.75 -0.39 -8.02
CA VAL A 5 26.04 -1.48 -7.09
C VAL A 5 27.37 -2.15 -7.42
N LEU A 6 27.61 -2.45 -8.71
CA LEU A 6 28.87 -3.05 -9.17
C LEU A 6 30.08 -2.13 -8.95
N ALA A 7 29.87 -0.81 -8.98
CA ALA A 7 30.88 0.20 -8.64
C ALA A 7 31.04 0.43 -7.11
N GLY A 8 30.40 -0.36 -6.27
CA GLY A 8 30.49 -0.25 -4.82
C GLY A 8 29.71 0.95 -4.22
N ARG A 9 28.75 1.53 -4.95
CA ARG A 9 27.96 2.69 -4.50
C ARG A 9 26.61 2.25 -3.94
N ASP A 10 26.21 2.90 -2.87
CA ASP A 10 24.84 2.77 -2.36
C ASP A 10 23.82 3.32 -3.36
N ALA A 11 22.62 2.75 -3.34
CA ALA A 11 21.56 3.18 -4.24
C ALA A 11 20.17 3.07 -3.60
N LEU A 12 19.27 3.97 -4.01
CA LEU A 12 17.83 3.91 -3.70
C LEU A 12 17.05 3.93 -5.02
N ALA A 13 16.29 2.87 -5.26
CA ALA A 13 15.42 2.77 -6.43
C ALA A 13 13.94 2.78 -6.00
N VAL A 14 13.19 3.76 -6.46
CA VAL A 14 11.72 3.77 -6.40
C VAL A 14 11.21 3.48 -7.80
N LEU A 15 10.78 2.24 -8.01
CA LEU A 15 10.36 1.72 -9.31
C LEU A 15 8.95 1.12 -9.18
N PRO A 16 8.02 1.40 -10.08
CA PRO A 16 6.68 0.86 -10.00
C PRO A 16 6.68 -0.68 -9.99
N THR A 17 5.56 -1.26 -9.59
CA THR A 17 5.37 -2.71 -9.68
C THR A 17 5.53 -3.15 -11.14
N GLY A 18 6.30 -4.23 -11.39
CA GLY A 18 6.70 -4.63 -12.75
C GLY A 18 7.90 -3.87 -13.33
N GLY A 19 8.43 -2.83 -12.66
CA GLY A 19 9.56 -2.02 -13.11
C GLY A 19 10.95 -2.66 -12.96
N GLY A 20 11.04 -3.98 -12.76
CA GLY A 20 12.32 -4.69 -12.72
C GLY A 20 13.11 -4.56 -11.43
N LYS A 21 12.48 -4.25 -10.27
CA LYS A 21 13.15 -4.14 -8.96
C LYS A 21 14.06 -5.34 -8.66
N SER A 22 13.55 -6.57 -8.85
CA SER A 22 14.31 -7.80 -8.57
C SER A 22 15.58 -7.91 -9.40
N LEU A 23 15.57 -7.46 -10.65
CA LEU A 23 16.74 -7.46 -11.51
C LEU A 23 17.87 -6.55 -10.97
N CYS A 24 17.54 -5.50 -10.25
CA CYS A 24 18.53 -4.58 -9.69
C CYS A 24 19.50 -5.25 -8.70
N TYR A 25 19.06 -6.32 -8.01
CA TYR A 25 19.91 -7.09 -7.10
C TYR A 25 20.28 -8.50 -7.63
N GLN A 26 19.47 -9.06 -8.54
CA GLN A 26 19.78 -10.36 -9.14
C GLN A 26 20.94 -10.26 -10.14
N LEU A 27 20.94 -9.24 -11.00
CA LEU A 27 22.00 -9.06 -12.00
C LEU A 27 23.40 -8.89 -11.37
N PRO A 28 23.61 -8.06 -10.33
CA PRO A 28 24.92 -7.99 -9.65
C PRO A 28 25.42 -9.34 -9.15
N ALA A 29 24.53 -10.20 -8.63
CA ALA A 29 24.88 -11.54 -8.16
C ALA A 29 25.32 -12.49 -9.29
N LEU A 30 24.87 -12.24 -10.51
CA LEU A 30 25.23 -13.05 -11.68
C LEU A 30 26.48 -12.54 -12.41
N VAL A 31 26.66 -11.21 -12.44
CA VAL A 31 27.78 -10.57 -13.13
C VAL A 31 29.08 -10.66 -12.31
N ARG A 32 28.98 -10.49 -11.00
CA ARG A 32 30.13 -10.56 -10.08
C ARG A 32 30.09 -11.84 -9.27
N GLU A 33 31.24 -12.52 -9.14
CA GLU A 33 31.32 -13.65 -8.22
C GLU A 33 31.14 -13.22 -6.77
N GLY A 34 30.24 -13.93 -6.05
CA GLY A 34 29.93 -13.67 -4.66
C GLY A 34 28.44 -13.71 -4.36
N LEU A 35 28.10 -13.27 -3.17
CA LEU A 35 26.80 -13.34 -2.57
C LEU A 35 26.10 -11.98 -2.63
N VAL A 36 24.82 -11.95 -3.02
CA VAL A 36 23.92 -10.83 -2.74
C VAL A 36 22.92 -11.28 -1.68
N VAL A 37 22.84 -10.51 -0.59
CA VAL A 37 21.85 -10.71 0.48
C VAL A 37 20.66 -9.81 0.20
N VAL A 38 19.46 -10.39 0.17
CA VAL A 38 18.18 -9.68 -0.07
C VAL A 38 17.34 -9.75 1.19
N ILE A 39 17.15 -8.62 1.85
CA ILE A 39 16.29 -8.50 3.03
C ILE A 39 14.89 -8.18 2.54
N SER A 40 13.93 -9.08 2.81
CA SER A 40 12.54 -8.92 2.36
C SER A 40 11.57 -9.25 3.49
N PRO A 41 10.44 -8.51 3.63
CA PRO A 41 9.46 -8.75 4.68
C PRO A 41 8.47 -9.88 4.36
N LEU A 42 8.60 -10.49 3.18
CA LEU A 42 7.55 -11.29 2.56
C LEU A 42 8.02 -12.71 2.28
N VAL A 43 7.69 -13.61 3.19
CA VAL A 43 8.10 -15.02 3.13
C VAL A 43 7.70 -15.68 1.81
N ALA A 44 6.43 -15.55 1.41
CA ALA A 44 5.94 -16.16 0.18
C ALA A 44 6.69 -15.66 -1.06
N LEU A 45 6.96 -14.33 -1.13
CA LEU A 45 7.75 -13.75 -2.22
C LEU A 45 9.17 -14.29 -2.24
N MET A 46 9.82 -14.41 -1.07
CA MET A 46 11.17 -14.97 -0.98
C MET A 46 11.21 -16.40 -1.51
N GLU A 47 10.26 -17.24 -1.11
CA GLU A 47 10.16 -18.63 -1.57
C GLU A 47 9.95 -18.73 -3.08
N ASP A 48 9.04 -17.93 -3.63
CA ASP A 48 8.75 -17.87 -5.06
C ASP A 48 9.99 -17.41 -5.86
N GLN A 49 10.70 -16.37 -5.41
CA GLN A 49 11.93 -15.88 -6.02
C GLN A 49 13.03 -16.95 -6.00
N VAL A 50 13.21 -17.62 -4.87
CA VAL A 50 14.19 -18.70 -4.73
C VAL A 50 13.86 -19.85 -5.68
N MET A 51 12.62 -20.30 -5.75
CA MET A 51 12.20 -21.36 -6.67
C MET A 51 12.42 -20.97 -8.13
N ALA A 52 12.09 -19.75 -8.51
CA ALA A 52 12.28 -19.26 -9.87
C ALA A 52 13.75 -19.19 -10.27
N LEU A 53 14.64 -18.80 -9.36
CA LEU A 53 16.07 -18.75 -9.55
C LEU A 53 16.68 -20.16 -9.64
N GLN A 54 16.28 -21.07 -8.76
CA GLN A 54 16.74 -22.46 -8.76
C GLN A 54 16.35 -23.20 -10.06
N ARG A 55 15.13 -22.96 -10.57
CA ARG A 55 14.71 -23.52 -11.87
C ARG A 55 15.59 -23.06 -13.05
N ARG A 56 16.26 -21.90 -12.90
CA ARG A 56 17.21 -21.34 -13.86
C ARG A 56 18.67 -21.74 -13.59
N GLY A 57 18.88 -22.67 -12.64
CA GLY A 57 20.22 -23.12 -12.24
C GLY A 57 21.01 -22.13 -11.38
N ILE A 58 20.36 -21.11 -10.81
CA ILE A 58 21.02 -20.11 -9.96
C ILE A 58 20.93 -20.56 -8.50
N ALA A 59 22.08 -20.66 -7.83
CA ALA A 59 22.14 -21.04 -6.43
C ALA A 59 21.54 -19.94 -5.53
N ALA A 60 20.33 -20.17 -5.03
CA ALA A 60 19.59 -19.27 -4.17
C ALA A 60 18.95 -20.02 -3.01
N ALA A 61 18.88 -19.38 -1.85
CA ALA A 61 18.21 -19.91 -0.66
C ALA A 61 17.42 -18.81 0.06
N CYS A 62 16.50 -19.18 0.96
CA CYS A 62 15.83 -18.25 1.86
C CYS A 62 15.97 -18.67 3.33
N LEU A 63 15.91 -17.68 4.25
CA LEU A 63 15.93 -17.87 5.70
C LEU A 63 14.81 -17.04 6.35
N HIS A 64 13.81 -17.72 6.91
CA HIS A 64 12.69 -17.12 7.65
C HIS A 64 12.24 -18.02 8.81
N ALA A 65 11.36 -17.53 9.69
CA ALA A 65 10.95 -18.25 10.90
C ALA A 65 10.19 -19.55 10.63
N GLY A 66 9.38 -19.59 9.57
CA GLY A 66 8.57 -20.76 9.19
C GLY A 66 9.30 -21.80 8.32
N LEU A 67 10.61 -21.64 8.07
CA LEU A 67 11.33 -22.57 7.21
C LEU A 67 11.55 -23.93 7.92
N ASP A 68 11.32 -25.00 7.20
CA ASP A 68 11.61 -26.37 7.63
C ASP A 68 13.04 -26.52 8.15
N PRO A 69 13.29 -27.25 9.27
CA PRO A 69 14.62 -27.38 9.87
C PRO A 69 15.68 -27.91 8.91
N ALA A 70 15.35 -28.89 8.04
CA ALA A 70 16.31 -29.48 7.10
C ALA A 70 16.67 -28.48 6.01
N ARG A 71 15.68 -27.75 5.46
CA ARG A 71 15.91 -26.68 4.48
C ARG A 71 16.73 -25.53 5.08
N ARG A 72 16.45 -25.17 6.34
CA ARG A 72 17.23 -24.16 7.07
C ARG A 72 18.68 -24.58 7.22
N GLN A 73 18.92 -25.81 7.66
CA GLN A 73 20.27 -26.34 7.83
C GLN A 73 21.02 -26.34 6.50
N HIS A 74 20.40 -26.80 5.44
CA HIS A 74 20.99 -26.79 4.10
C HIS A 74 21.35 -25.38 3.62
N ALA A 75 20.45 -24.39 3.81
CA ALA A 75 20.73 -22.99 3.46
C ALA A 75 21.90 -22.40 4.24
N LEU A 76 22.06 -22.76 5.54
CA LEU A 76 23.19 -22.33 6.35
C LEU A 76 24.51 -23.00 5.93
N GLU A 77 24.47 -24.26 5.51
CA GLU A 77 25.63 -24.97 4.95
C GLU A 77 26.07 -24.32 3.64
N GLN A 78 25.15 -24.09 2.72
CA GLN A 78 25.43 -23.39 1.45
C GLN A 78 26.01 -21.98 1.69
N LEU A 79 25.48 -21.24 2.69
CA LEU A 79 26.02 -19.94 3.07
C LEU A 79 27.45 -20.05 3.59
N ARG A 80 27.71 -21.02 4.52
CA ARG A 80 29.04 -21.26 5.09
C ARG A 80 30.06 -21.63 4.00
N ASP A 81 29.66 -22.47 3.06
CA ASP A 81 30.53 -23.02 2.00
C ASP A 81 30.64 -22.07 0.79
N ALA A 82 30.03 -20.87 0.88
CA ALA A 82 30.05 -19.80 -0.13
C ALA A 82 29.57 -20.25 -1.52
N THR A 83 28.62 -21.16 -1.58
CA THR A 83 28.04 -21.66 -2.84
C THR A 83 26.85 -20.85 -3.34
N LEU A 84 26.25 -20.01 -2.47
CA LEU A 84 25.10 -19.19 -2.81
C LEU A 84 25.48 -17.97 -3.65
N ARG A 85 24.62 -17.63 -4.60
CA ARG A 85 24.61 -16.37 -5.34
C ARG A 85 23.64 -15.37 -4.72
N LEU A 86 22.47 -15.83 -4.27
CA LEU A 86 21.47 -15.01 -3.60
C LEU A 86 20.99 -15.68 -2.31
N LEU A 87 20.93 -14.88 -1.24
CA LEU A 87 20.32 -15.27 0.00
C LEU A 87 19.18 -14.29 0.34
N TYR A 88 17.94 -14.77 0.31
CA TYR A 88 16.80 -14.02 0.80
C TYR A 88 16.65 -14.24 2.30
N ILE A 89 16.49 -13.16 3.07
CA ILE A 89 16.41 -13.25 4.52
C ILE A 89 15.32 -12.34 5.08
N ALA A 90 14.51 -12.91 5.99
CA ALA A 90 13.54 -12.13 6.73
C ALA A 90 14.25 -11.26 7.81
N PRO A 91 13.79 -10.01 8.05
CA PRO A 91 14.46 -9.04 8.93
C PRO A 91 14.76 -9.57 10.33
N GLU A 92 13.83 -10.33 10.91
CA GLU A 92 13.98 -10.92 12.25
C GLU A 92 15.12 -11.93 12.34
N ARG A 93 15.51 -12.55 11.23
CA ARG A 93 16.62 -13.54 11.19
C ARG A 93 17.99 -12.89 11.21
N LEU A 94 18.10 -11.61 10.86
CA LEU A 94 19.35 -10.85 10.95
C LEU A 94 19.85 -10.66 12.38
N GLN A 95 19.00 -10.90 13.39
CA GLN A 95 19.38 -10.84 14.80
C GLN A 95 20.17 -12.08 15.26
N GLY A 96 20.13 -13.17 14.50
CA GLY A 96 20.83 -14.41 14.84
C GLY A 96 22.35 -14.24 14.77
N GLU A 97 23.06 -14.51 15.87
CA GLU A 97 24.53 -14.37 15.97
C GLU A 97 25.25 -15.15 14.87
N GLN A 98 24.82 -16.40 14.61
CA GLN A 98 25.40 -17.24 13.56
C GLN A 98 25.33 -16.58 12.18
N ILE A 99 24.19 -15.97 11.84
CA ILE A 99 24.01 -15.32 10.53
C ILE A 99 24.88 -14.06 10.46
N ARG A 100 24.93 -13.27 11.54
CA ARG A 100 25.76 -12.07 11.60
C ARG A 100 27.23 -12.39 11.38
N LEU A 101 27.78 -13.38 12.07
CA LEU A 101 29.16 -13.84 11.90
C LEU A 101 29.46 -14.34 10.48
N MET A 102 28.52 -15.05 9.87
CA MET A 102 28.68 -15.50 8.47
C MET A 102 28.70 -14.31 7.49
N LEU A 103 27.81 -13.32 7.66
CA LEU A 103 27.78 -12.12 6.82
C LEU A 103 29.04 -11.26 6.99
N GLU A 104 29.51 -11.07 8.21
CA GLU A 104 30.79 -10.39 8.51
C GLU A 104 31.96 -11.08 7.83
N ARG A 105 32.01 -12.42 7.88
CA ARG A 105 33.03 -13.21 7.19
C ARG A 105 32.98 -12.99 5.68
N HIS A 106 31.80 -13.14 5.05
CA HIS A 106 31.66 -12.92 3.61
C HIS A 106 32.05 -11.48 3.20
N ALA A 107 31.73 -10.48 4.04
CA ALA A 107 32.13 -9.10 3.78
C ALA A 107 33.65 -8.91 3.87
N THR A 108 34.31 -9.48 4.92
CA THR A 108 35.77 -9.41 5.12
C THR A 108 36.54 -10.14 4.04
N GLU A 109 36.02 -11.27 3.54
CA GLU A 109 36.61 -12.03 2.46
C GLU A 109 36.34 -11.43 1.06
N GLY A 110 35.61 -10.29 0.98
CA GLY A 110 35.26 -9.64 -0.29
C GLY A 110 34.27 -10.43 -1.16
N ARG A 111 33.57 -11.40 -0.57
CA ARG A 111 32.58 -12.26 -1.24
C ARG A 111 31.16 -11.72 -1.16
N LEU A 112 30.89 -10.71 -0.31
CA LEU A 112 29.57 -10.07 -0.24
C LEU A 112 29.51 -8.92 -1.25
N VAL A 113 28.78 -9.14 -2.34
CA VAL A 113 28.68 -8.20 -3.48
C VAL A 113 27.81 -7.01 -3.13
N ALA A 114 26.66 -7.24 -2.50
CA ALA A 114 25.72 -6.20 -2.10
C ALA A 114 24.74 -6.70 -1.04
N ILE A 115 24.11 -5.75 -0.35
CA ILE A 115 22.96 -5.98 0.51
C ILE A 115 21.79 -5.21 -0.09
N ALA A 116 20.75 -5.93 -0.53
CA ALA A 116 19.51 -5.35 -1.03
C ALA A 116 18.46 -5.33 0.07
N VAL A 117 17.76 -4.23 0.22
CA VAL A 117 16.61 -4.06 1.13
C VAL A 117 15.38 -3.88 0.25
N ASP A 118 14.63 -4.96 0.08
CA ASP A 118 13.38 -4.93 -0.68
C ASP A 118 12.24 -4.39 0.20
N GLU A 119 11.23 -3.79 -0.43
CA GLU A 119 10.14 -3.07 0.23
C GLU A 119 10.67 -2.11 1.32
N ALA A 120 11.71 -1.35 0.98
CA ALA A 120 12.42 -0.47 1.92
C ALA A 120 11.53 0.59 2.58
N HIS A 121 10.34 0.89 2.01
CA HIS A 121 9.35 1.76 2.64
C HIS A 121 8.88 1.25 4.01
N CYS A 122 8.99 -0.06 4.27
CA CYS A 122 8.65 -0.67 5.57
C CYS A 122 9.51 -0.15 6.74
N ILE A 123 10.65 0.49 6.47
CA ILE A 123 11.52 1.05 7.51
C ILE A 123 10.96 2.36 8.10
N SER A 124 10.18 3.11 7.31
CA SER A 124 9.64 4.41 7.69
C SER A 124 8.28 4.27 8.36
N ALA A 125 8.10 4.95 9.49
CA ALA A 125 6.79 5.05 10.14
C ALA A 125 5.73 5.78 9.26
N TRP A 126 6.19 6.51 8.24
CA TRP A 126 5.34 7.16 7.23
C TRP A 126 5.07 6.26 6.01
N GLY A 127 5.70 5.09 5.93
CA GLY A 127 5.41 4.08 4.91
C GLY A 127 4.04 3.45 5.17
N HIS A 128 3.40 2.98 4.12
CA HIS A 128 2.06 2.38 4.21
C HIS A 128 2.03 0.98 4.88
N ASP A 129 3.17 0.30 4.98
CA ASP A 129 3.36 -1.01 5.64
C ASP A 129 4.58 -0.96 6.57
N PHE A 130 4.51 -0.11 7.61
CA PHE A 130 5.59 0.02 8.58
C PHE A 130 5.78 -1.26 9.38
N ARG A 131 7.04 -1.75 9.44
CA ARG A 131 7.44 -2.94 10.21
C ARG A 131 8.57 -2.61 11.18
N PRO A 132 8.34 -2.74 12.50
CA PRO A 132 9.36 -2.42 13.52
C PRO A 132 10.69 -3.13 13.32
N ASP A 133 10.68 -4.39 12.88
CA ASP A 133 11.89 -5.19 12.64
C ASP A 133 12.76 -4.61 11.52
N TYR A 134 12.17 -3.87 10.57
CA TYR A 134 12.91 -3.18 9.51
C TYR A 134 13.81 -2.06 10.05
N ARG A 135 13.49 -1.43 11.17
CA ARG A 135 14.38 -0.42 11.79
C ARG A 135 15.76 -0.99 12.16
N ARG A 136 15.82 -2.29 12.44
CA ARG A 136 17.06 -2.97 12.79
C ARG A 136 17.93 -3.33 11.58
N VAL A 137 17.36 -3.29 10.37
CA VAL A 137 18.07 -3.59 9.12
C VAL A 137 19.27 -2.65 8.93
N GLY A 138 19.16 -1.39 9.34
CA GLY A 138 20.28 -0.43 9.28
C GLY A 138 21.52 -0.89 10.04
N GLN A 139 21.37 -1.75 11.07
CA GLN A 139 22.52 -2.30 11.84
C GLN A 139 23.43 -3.18 10.97
N VAL A 140 22.94 -3.76 9.87
CA VAL A 140 23.75 -4.57 8.94
C VAL A 140 24.85 -3.73 8.30
N ARG A 141 24.68 -2.41 8.18
CA ARG A 141 25.72 -1.49 7.71
C ARG A 141 26.98 -1.57 8.58
N HIS A 142 26.82 -1.70 9.90
CA HIS A 142 27.96 -1.79 10.83
C HIS A 142 28.65 -3.15 10.78
N LEU A 143 27.91 -4.22 10.45
CA LEU A 143 28.45 -5.56 10.29
C LEU A 143 29.26 -5.70 8.99
N CYS A 144 28.85 -5.00 7.94
CA CYS A 144 29.42 -5.10 6.59
C CYS A 144 29.85 -3.72 6.08
N PRO A 145 30.82 -3.05 6.73
CA PRO A 145 31.31 -1.74 6.30
C PRO A 145 31.98 -1.86 4.93
N GLY A 146 31.59 -1.03 3.97
CA GLY A 146 32.15 -1.06 2.61
C GLY A 146 31.37 -1.89 1.59
N VAL A 147 30.42 -2.72 2.03
CA VAL A 147 29.50 -3.41 1.11
C VAL A 147 28.40 -2.43 0.66
N PRO A 148 28.14 -2.28 -0.65
CA PRO A 148 27.08 -1.38 -1.11
C PRO A 148 25.69 -1.87 -0.69
N MET A 149 24.83 -0.92 -0.28
CA MET A 149 23.43 -1.18 0.04
C MET A 149 22.51 -0.64 -1.04
N LEU A 150 21.56 -1.45 -1.46
CA LEU A 150 20.54 -1.13 -2.45
C LEU A 150 19.17 -1.18 -1.80
N ALA A 151 18.53 -0.04 -1.62
CA ALA A 151 17.16 0.04 -1.14
C ALA A 151 16.18 0.10 -2.33
N LEU A 152 15.11 -0.72 -2.27
CA LEU A 152 14.10 -0.81 -3.32
C LEU A 152 12.70 -0.66 -2.75
N SER A 153 11.86 0.09 -3.44
CA SER A 153 10.44 0.24 -3.10
C SER A 153 9.61 0.45 -4.35
N ALA A 154 8.34 0.06 -4.31
CA ALA A 154 7.39 0.37 -5.38
C ALA A 154 6.90 1.82 -5.29
N THR A 155 6.69 2.30 -4.09
CA THR A 155 6.19 3.65 -3.78
C THR A 155 6.97 4.22 -2.60
N ALA A 156 7.45 5.44 -2.73
CA ALA A 156 8.07 6.15 -1.62
C ALA A 156 7.92 7.66 -1.81
N ALA A 157 7.06 8.29 -1.03
CA ALA A 157 6.96 9.74 -0.96
C ALA A 157 8.30 10.38 -0.52
N PRO A 158 8.56 11.66 -0.81
CA PRO A 158 9.83 12.33 -0.50
C PRO A 158 10.30 12.11 0.94
N ARG A 159 9.38 12.19 1.91
CA ARG A 159 9.66 11.96 3.33
C ARG A 159 10.09 10.51 3.62
N VAL A 160 9.42 9.53 2.99
CA VAL A 160 9.77 8.10 3.13
C VAL A 160 11.16 7.85 2.53
N ARG A 161 11.49 8.44 1.39
CA ARG A 161 12.84 8.36 0.78
C ARG A 161 13.93 8.91 1.70
N ALA A 162 13.67 10.05 2.32
CA ALA A 162 14.60 10.65 3.29
C ALA A 162 14.81 9.71 4.51
N ASP A 163 13.74 9.10 5.02
CA ASP A 163 13.83 8.14 6.11
C ASP A 163 14.61 6.88 5.71
N ILE A 164 14.37 6.32 4.51
CA ILE A 164 15.12 5.17 3.99
C ILE A 164 16.62 5.49 3.96
N ILE A 165 17.01 6.62 3.38
CA ILE A 165 18.41 7.02 3.27
C ILE A 165 19.04 7.15 4.67
N ARG A 166 18.35 7.81 5.59
CA ARG A 166 18.83 8.06 6.95
C ARG A 166 18.92 6.78 7.79
N LEU A 167 17.85 5.96 7.78
CA LEU A 167 17.73 4.78 8.65
C LEU A 167 18.57 3.59 8.18
N LEU A 168 18.87 3.49 6.88
CA LEU A 168 19.79 2.51 6.32
C LEU A 168 21.23 3.01 6.25
N ASP A 169 21.51 4.24 6.68
CA ASP A 169 22.82 4.90 6.54
C ASP A 169 23.39 4.79 5.12
N LEU A 170 22.58 5.13 4.10
CA LEU A 170 23.02 5.10 2.73
C LEU A 170 23.99 6.27 2.45
N ARG A 171 25.21 5.95 2.01
CA ARG A 171 26.31 6.90 1.82
C ARG A 171 26.33 7.44 0.40
N ARG A 172 25.93 8.71 0.21
CA ARG A 172 25.85 9.39 -1.09
C ARG A 172 25.18 8.50 -2.15
N PRO A 173 23.98 7.98 -1.88
CA PRO A 173 23.35 7.00 -2.75
C PRO A 173 23.04 7.58 -4.13
N LEU A 174 23.08 6.73 -5.16
CA LEU A 174 22.38 7.00 -6.40
C LEU A 174 20.88 6.86 -6.14
N VAL A 175 20.13 7.96 -6.28
CA VAL A 175 18.67 7.94 -6.11
C VAL A 175 18.02 7.97 -7.49
N GLN A 176 17.25 6.92 -7.80
CA GLN A 176 16.44 6.84 -9.01
C GLN A 176 14.97 6.69 -8.61
N VAL A 177 14.15 7.61 -9.09
CA VAL A 177 12.71 7.59 -8.89
C VAL A 177 12.04 7.57 -10.25
N SER A 178 11.35 6.51 -10.57
CA SER A 178 10.50 6.42 -11.75
C SER A 178 9.08 6.80 -11.37
N SER A 179 8.36 7.41 -12.29
CA SER A 179 6.96 7.75 -12.07
C SER A 179 6.13 6.51 -11.74
N ALA A 180 5.23 6.65 -10.78
CA ALA A 180 4.22 5.63 -10.47
C ALA A 180 3.03 5.68 -11.44
N ARG A 181 2.99 6.68 -12.31
CA ARG A 181 1.95 6.86 -13.32
C ARG A 181 1.95 5.72 -14.34
N ARG A 182 0.76 5.25 -14.66
CA ARG A 182 0.50 4.17 -15.62
C ARG A 182 -0.61 4.59 -16.58
N ASP A 183 -0.26 4.89 -17.83
CA ASP A 183 -1.21 5.42 -18.81
C ASP A 183 -2.26 4.41 -19.27
N ASN A 184 -2.06 3.14 -19.04
CA ASN A 184 -2.99 2.06 -19.35
C ASN A 184 -4.00 1.75 -18.23
N LEU A 185 -3.91 2.41 -17.06
CA LEU A 185 -4.84 2.18 -15.95
C LEU A 185 -5.97 3.22 -15.94
N HIS A 186 -7.20 2.74 -15.77
CA HIS A 186 -8.42 3.54 -15.68
C HIS A 186 -8.97 3.49 -14.26
N TYR A 187 -8.85 4.59 -13.52
CA TYR A 187 -9.31 4.69 -12.14
C TYR A 187 -10.78 5.13 -12.09
N THR A 188 -11.59 4.41 -11.32
CA THR A 188 -12.98 4.73 -11.02
C THR A 188 -13.23 4.56 -9.52
N MET A 189 -13.81 5.58 -8.87
CA MET A 189 -14.13 5.52 -7.45
C MET A 189 -15.56 5.96 -7.23
N GLN A 190 -16.41 5.03 -6.80
CA GLN A 190 -17.86 5.23 -6.68
C GLN A 190 -18.34 4.91 -5.27
N ARG A 191 -19.41 5.60 -4.84
CA ARG A 191 -20.09 5.22 -3.61
C ARG A 191 -20.68 3.82 -3.75
N ARG A 192 -20.38 2.95 -2.78
CA ARG A 192 -20.91 1.60 -2.71
C ARG A 192 -22.41 1.66 -2.42
N PRO A 193 -23.29 1.14 -3.30
CA PRO A 193 -24.70 1.02 -3.03
C PRO A 193 -24.97 -0.04 -1.96
N ARG A 194 -26.23 -0.16 -1.54
CA ARG A 194 -26.66 -1.17 -0.56
C ARG A 194 -26.36 -2.59 -1.06
N ASP A 195 -26.62 -2.84 -2.33
CA ASP A 195 -26.17 -4.07 -3.01
C ASP A 195 -25.21 -3.68 -4.15
N PRO A 196 -23.91 -3.95 -4.00
CA PRO A 196 -22.91 -3.62 -5.01
C PRO A 196 -22.68 -4.72 -6.06
N MET A 197 -23.45 -5.82 -6.03
CA MET A 197 -23.30 -6.92 -6.98
C MET A 197 -23.39 -6.48 -8.45
N PRO A 198 -24.35 -5.63 -8.86
CA PRO A 198 -24.42 -5.17 -10.25
C PRO A 198 -23.15 -4.47 -10.73
N GLN A 199 -22.53 -3.60 -9.89
CA GLN A 199 -21.29 -2.91 -10.26
C GLN A 199 -20.09 -3.86 -10.33
N VAL A 200 -20.07 -4.90 -9.49
CA VAL A 200 -19.02 -5.92 -9.53
C VAL A 200 -19.13 -6.73 -10.82
N LEU A 201 -20.32 -7.17 -11.18
CA LEU A 201 -20.56 -7.93 -12.41
C LEU A 201 -20.27 -7.10 -13.65
N GLU A 202 -20.69 -5.83 -13.70
CA GLU A 202 -20.35 -4.89 -14.77
C GLU A 202 -18.83 -4.75 -14.93
N GLY A 203 -18.09 -4.58 -13.83
CA GLY A 203 -16.63 -4.52 -13.84
C GLY A 203 -15.99 -5.80 -14.39
N LEU A 204 -16.52 -6.97 -14.03
CA LEU A 204 -16.05 -8.27 -14.53
C LEU A 204 -16.35 -8.45 -16.03
N GLU A 205 -17.51 -8.04 -16.50
CA GLU A 205 -17.90 -8.09 -17.92
C GLU A 205 -17.01 -7.19 -18.78
N MET A 206 -16.72 -5.98 -18.30
CA MET A 206 -15.85 -5.01 -19.00
C MET A 206 -14.37 -5.41 -18.98
N SER A 207 -13.98 -6.33 -18.09
CA SER A 207 -12.61 -6.74 -17.90
C SER A 207 -12.21 -7.82 -18.91
N ARG A 208 -10.96 -7.74 -19.35
CA ARG A 208 -10.26 -8.83 -20.05
C ARG A 208 -9.36 -9.59 -19.06
N GLY A 209 -9.05 -10.84 -19.34
CA GLY A 209 -8.09 -11.63 -18.56
C GLY A 209 -8.55 -11.86 -17.11
N ALA A 210 -7.60 -11.83 -16.21
CA ALA A 210 -7.83 -12.08 -14.79
C ALA A 210 -8.47 -10.89 -14.07
N ALA A 211 -9.26 -11.17 -13.03
CA ALA A 211 -9.82 -10.17 -12.12
C ALA A 211 -9.39 -10.43 -10.68
N LEU A 212 -9.01 -9.36 -9.97
CA LEU A 212 -8.64 -9.39 -8.57
C LEU A 212 -9.59 -8.47 -7.78
N ILE A 213 -10.32 -9.04 -6.83
CA ILE A 213 -11.29 -8.34 -6.00
C ILE A 213 -10.78 -8.31 -4.56
N TYR A 214 -10.54 -7.13 -4.02
CA TYR A 214 -10.11 -6.95 -2.65
C TYR A 214 -11.29 -6.73 -1.72
N ALA A 215 -11.33 -7.50 -0.62
CA ALA A 215 -12.25 -7.32 0.49
C ALA A 215 -11.49 -7.24 1.81
N ARG A 216 -12.01 -6.47 2.76
CA ARG A 216 -11.30 -6.14 4.01
C ARG A 216 -11.07 -7.32 4.93
N THR A 217 -12.03 -8.22 5.09
CA THR A 217 -11.99 -9.31 6.07
C THR A 217 -12.01 -10.68 5.40
N ARG A 218 -11.44 -11.69 6.09
CA ARG A 218 -11.49 -13.10 5.64
C ARG A 218 -12.92 -13.53 5.37
N ARG A 219 -13.84 -13.24 6.31
CA ARG A 219 -15.27 -13.55 6.16
C ARG A 219 -15.89 -12.88 4.93
N SER A 220 -15.54 -11.61 4.69
CA SER A 220 -16.03 -10.89 3.50
C SER A 220 -15.50 -11.51 2.20
N VAL A 221 -14.25 -11.98 2.19
CA VAL A 221 -13.65 -12.69 1.05
C VAL A 221 -14.44 -13.97 0.72
N GLU A 222 -14.70 -14.80 1.72
CA GLU A 222 -15.46 -16.06 1.56
C GLU A 222 -16.88 -15.79 1.08
N GLN A 223 -17.59 -14.84 1.72
CA GLN A 223 -18.96 -14.47 1.35
C GLN A 223 -19.05 -13.91 -0.07
N TRP A 224 -18.09 -13.12 -0.51
CA TRP A 224 -18.10 -12.58 -1.86
C TRP A 224 -17.77 -13.64 -2.92
N ALA A 225 -16.84 -14.54 -2.64
CA ALA A 225 -16.56 -15.66 -3.52
C ALA A 225 -17.80 -16.56 -3.70
N GLU A 226 -18.52 -16.85 -2.63
CA GLU A 226 -19.78 -17.61 -2.65
C GLU A 226 -20.86 -16.85 -3.45
N ARG A 227 -21.13 -15.58 -3.14
CA ARG A 227 -22.11 -14.76 -3.84
C ARG A 227 -21.84 -14.62 -5.34
N LEU A 228 -20.58 -14.54 -5.75
CA LEU A 228 -20.20 -14.52 -7.16
C LEU A 228 -20.42 -15.86 -7.82
N SER A 229 -20.14 -16.95 -7.10
CA SER A 229 -20.43 -18.32 -7.59
C SER A 229 -21.92 -18.53 -7.80
N ASP A 230 -22.78 -18.01 -6.93
CA ASP A 230 -24.25 -18.02 -7.08
C ASP A 230 -24.71 -17.24 -8.34
N GLN A 231 -23.92 -16.27 -8.82
CA GLN A 231 -24.16 -15.54 -10.07
C GLN A 231 -23.49 -16.21 -11.29
N GLY A 232 -22.96 -17.42 -11.13
CA GLY A 232 -22.30 -18.16 -12.23
C GLY A 232 -20.86 -17.73 -12.51
N VAL A 233 -20.25 -16.90 -11.64
CA VAL A 233 -18.85 -16.49 -11.75
C VAL A 233 -17.98 -17.40 -10.89
N ALA A 234 -17.08 -18.18 -11.50
CA ALA A 234 -16.14 -19.03 -10.77
C ALA A 234 -15.10 -18.17 -10.02
N ALA A 235 -15.42 -17.77 -8.80
CA ALA A 235 -14.57 -16.94 -7.94
C ALA A 235 -13.87 -17.77 -6.85
N THR A 236 -12.56 -17.58 -6.69
CA THR A 236 -11.75 -18.31 -5.72
C THR A 236 -11.39 -17.40 -4.55
N PRO A 237 -11.65 -17.79 -3.28
CA PRO A 237 -11.24 -17.01 -2.11
C PRO A 237 -9.75 -17.18 -1.81
N TYR A 238 -9.10 -16.09 -1.33
CA TYR A 238 -7.70 -16.12 -0.88
C TYR A 238 -7.45 -15.21 0.33
N HIS A 239 -6.98 -15.78 1.44
CA HIS A 239 -6.57 -15.03 2.63
C HIS A 239 -5.63 -15.86 3.52
N ALA A 240 -4.94 -15.21 4.44
CA ALA A 240 -3.95 -15.84 5.32
C ALA A 240 -4.53 -16.88 6.32
N GLY A 241 -5.86 -16.95 6.46
CA GLY A 241 -6.54 -17.93 7.31
C GLY A 241 -6.82 -19.28 6.65
N LEU A 242 -6.64 -19.38 5.32
CA LEU A 242 -6.73 -20.65 4.61
C LEU A 242 -5.51 -21.53 4.93
N ASP A 243 -5.69 -22.84 4.88
CA ASP A 243 -4.57 -23.78 4.98
C ASP A 243 -3.59 -23.62 3.80
N PRO A 244 -2.34 -24.03 3.96
CA PRO A 244 -1.31 -23.83 2.94
C PRO A 244 -1.63 -24.47 1.59
N GLU A 245 -2.28 -25.64 1.60
CA GLU A 245 -2.61 -26.38 0.39
C GLU A 245 -3.70 -25.68 -0.42
N THR A 246 -4.79 -25.26 0.23
CA THR A 246 -5.86 -24.47 -0.38
C THR A 246 -5.33 -23.13 -0.93
N ARG A 247 -4.43 -22.44 -0.21
CA ARG A 247 -3.79 -21.21 -0.70
C ARG A 247 -2.96 -21.45 -1.95
N GLN A 248 -2.19 -22.53 -1.96
CA GLN A 248 -1.37 -22.87 -3.12
C GLN A 248 -2.22 -23.22 -4.34
N GLN A 249 -3.33 -23.94 -4.12
CA GLN A 249 -4.30 -24.26 -5.18
C GLN A 249 -4.95 -23.00 -5.74
N ALA A 250 -5.43 -22.09 -4.88
CA ALA A 250 -6.03 -20.81 -5.29
C ALA A 250 -5.05 -19.97 -6.11
N LEU A 251 -3.78 -19.90 -5.68
CA LEU A 251 -2.73 -19.19 -6.39
C LEU A 251 -2.46 -19.83 -7.77
N ARG A 252 -2.38 -21.15 -7.84
CA ARG A 252 -2.19 -21.89 -9.08
C ARG A 252 -3.33 -21.63 -10.06
N LEU A 253 -4.58 -21.71 -9.61
CA LEU A 253 -5.76 -21.40 -10.42
C LEU A 253 -5.70 -19.96 -10.94
N PHE A 254 -5.33 -19.00 -10.09
CA PHE A 254 -5.19 -17.62 -10.51
C PHE A 254 -4.07 -17.43 -11.55
N LEU A 255 -2.98 -18.16 -11.50
CA LEU A 255 -1.86 -18.02 -12.42
C LEU A 255 -2.08 -18.75 -13.76
N GLU A 256 -2.78 -19.89 -13.76
CA GLU A 256 -2.87 -20.80 -14.90
C GLU A 256 -4.18 -20.68 -15.70
N HIS A 257 -5.30 -20.30 -15.06
CA HIS A 257 -6.58 -20.13 -15.74
C HIS A 257 -6.57 -18.91 -16.67
N GLU A 258 -7.34 -18.98 -17.75
CA GLU A 258 -7.44 -17.90 -18.74
C GLU A 258 -8.11 -16.65 -18.17
N ARG A 259 -9.24 -16.80 -17.49
CA ARG A 259 -10.01 -15.68 -16.88
C ARG A 259 -10.38 -15.97 -15.44
N PRO A 260 -9.42 -16.06 -14.52
CA PRO A 260 -9.73 -16.34 -13.12
C PRO A 260 -10.25 -15.10 -12.41
N VAL A 261 -11.17 -15.31 -11.48
CA VAL A 261 -11.60 -14.27 -10.52
C VAL A 261 -11.11 -14.68 -9.15
N LEU A 262 -10.26 -13.85 -8.55
CA LEU A 262 -9.78 -14.07 -7.20
C LEU A 262 -10.36 -13.00 -6.27
N VAL A 263 -11.01 -13.45 -5.18
CA VAL A 263 -11.44 -12.56 -4.09
C VAL A 263 -10.45 -12.69 -2.94
N ALA A 264 -9.80 -11.61 -2.55
CA ALA A 264 -8.71 -11.70 -1.60
C ALA A 264 -8.70 -10.57 -0.56
N THR A 265 -8.04 -10.80 0.57
CA THR A 265 -7.59 -9.69 1.44
C THR A 265 -6.33 -9.05 0.87
N VAL A 266 -5.95 -7.86 1.38
CA VAL A 266 -4.70 -7.16 1.03
C VAL A 266 -3.43 -8.02 1.26
N ALA A 267 -3.54 -9.11 2.02
CA ALA A 267 -2.46 -10.08 2.17
C ALA A 267 -2.12 -10.83 0.87
N PHE A 268 -3.05 -10.86 -0.11
CA PHE A 268 -2.76 -11.34 -1.45
C PHE A 268 -2.11 -10.25 -2.25
N GLY A 269 -0.98 -10.58 -2.82
CA GLY A 269 -0.50 -9.71 -3.85
C GLY A 269 0.97 -9.38 -3.81
N MET A 270 1.65 -9.45 -2.69
CA MET A 270 3.10 -9.28 -2.69
C MET A 270 3.74 -10.55 -3.26
N GLY A 271 4.30 -10.44 -4.48
CA GLY A 271 4.96 -11.55 -5.15
C GLY A 271 4.21 -12.20 -6.33
N VAL A 272 2.92 -11.92 -6.50
CA VAL A 272 2.18 -12.46 -7.64
C VAL A 272 2.48 -11.64 -8.90
N ASP A 273 3.06 -12.30 -9.90
CA ASP A 273 3.40 -11.69 -11.19
C ASP A 273 2.56 -12.32 -12.31
N ARG A 274 1.40 -11.70 -12.55
CA ARG A 274 0.53 -12.01 -13.68
C ARG A 274 0.32 -10.74 -14.51
N GLY A 275 0.55 -10.80 -15.82
CA GLY A 275 0.53 -9.65 -16.73
C GLY A 275 -0.86 -9.14 -17.07
N ASP A 276 -1.79 -10.06 -17.34
CA ASP A 276 -3.10 -9.83 -17.94
C ASP A 276 -4.25 -9.60 -16.93
N VAL A 277 -3.95 -9.02 -15.77
CA VAL A 277 -4.99 -8.62 -14.81
C VAL A 277 -5.74 -7.40 -15.35
N GLY A 278 -6.94 -7.62 -15.89
CA GLY A 278 -7.74 -6.57 -16.52
C GLY A 278 -8.60 -5.77 -15.53
N LEU A 279 -8.87 -6.32 -14.33
CA LEU A 279 -9.62 -5.64 -13.27
C LEU A 279 -8.96 -5.82 -11.91
N VAL A 280 -8.76 -4.70 -11.22
CA VAL A 280 -8.52 -4.68 -9.76
C VAL A 280 -9.66 -3.88 -9.13
N LEU A 281 -10.51 -4.56 -8.35
CA LEU A 281 -11.68 -3.98 -7.71
C LEU A 281 -11.54 -4.03 -6.19
N HIS A 282 -11.75 -2.91 -5.52
CA HIS A 282 -11.82 -2.83 -4.06
C HIS A 282 -13.27 -2.66 -3.62
N LEU A 283 -13.76 -3.58 -2.80
CA LEU A 283 -15.11 -3.55 -2.22
C LEU A 283 -15.25 -2.61 -1.04
N ASP A 284 -14.12 -2.09 -0.55
CA ASP A 284 -14.01 -1.19 0.58
C ASP A 284 -12.95 -0.12 0.26
N LEU A 285 -13.01 1.01 0.97
CA LEU A 285 -11.98 2.05 0.84
C LEU A 285 -10.61 1.50 1.26
N PRO A 286 -9.57 1.59 0.41
CA PRO A 286 -8.20 1.28 0.80
C PRO A 286 -7.72 2.15 1.96
N ALA A 287 -6.80 1.64 2.78
CA ALA A 287 -6.33 2.35 3.97
C ALA A 287 -5.45 3.57 3.63
N THR A 288 -4.69 3.50 2.55
CA THR A 288 -3.73 4.55 2.14
C THR A 288 -3.66 4.68 0.61
N PRO A 289 -3.37 5.87 0.07
CA PRO A 289 -3.16 6.04 -1.38
C PRO A 289 -1.98 5.23 -1.90
N GLU A 290 -0.90 5.12 -1.12
CA GLU A 290 0.31 4.37 -1.47
C GLU A 290 0.03 2.86 -1.56
N GLY A 291 -0.73 2.31 -0.58
CA GLY A 291 -1.19 0.92 -0.61
C GLY A 291 -2.09 0.65 -1.81
N TYR A 292 -3.03 1.56 -2.08
CA TYR A 292 -3.89 1.45 -3.25
C TYR A 292 -3.11 1.47 -4.58
N LEU A 293 -2.09 2.32 -4.71
CA LEU A 293 -1.21 2.31 -5.89
C LEU A 293 -0.46 0.98 -6.06
N GLN A 294 -0.04 0.35 -4.96
CA GLN A 294 0.62 -0.95 -5.00
C GLN A 294 -0.35 -2.07 -5.38
N GLU A 295 -1.58 -2.04 -4.86
CA GLU A 295 -2.64 -3.01 -5.13
C GLU A 295 -3.18 -2.86 -6.56
N SER A 296 -3.55 -1.65 -6.97
CA SER A 296 -4.01 -1.33 -8.32
C SER A 296 -2.93 -1.50 -9.38
N GLY A 297 -1.65 -1.32 -9.01
CA GLY A 297 -0.48 -1.53 -9.87
C GLY A 297 -0.28 -2.98 -10.34
N ARG A 298 -1.10 -3.93 -9.87
CA ARG A 298 -1.14 -5.31 -10.39
C ARG A 298 -1.87 -5.42 -11.71
N ALA A 299 -2.77 -4.46 -11.98
CA ALA A 299 -3.51 -4.40 -13.24
C ALA A 299 -2.60 -4.05 -14.42
N GLY A 300 -2.88 -4.62 -15.57
CA GLY A 300 -2.32 -4.26 -16.87
C GLY A 300 -0.79 -4.24 -16.94
N ARG A 301 -0.08 -5.19 -16.33
CA ARG A 301 1.40 -5.26 -16.40
C ARG A 301 1.91 -5.59 -17.81
N ASP A 302 1.07 -6.16 -18.63
CA ASP A 302 1.30 -6.41 -20.06
C ASP A 302 1.25 -5.13 -20.92
N GLY A 303 0.92 -3.97 -20.31
CA GLY A 303 0.80 -2.68 -21.00
C GLY A 303 -0.60 -2.41 -21.58
N GLU A 304 -1.47 -3.40 -21.54
CA GLU A 304 -2.82 -3.27 -22.05
C GLU A 304 -3.75 -2.53 -21.07
N SER A 305 -4.87 -2.01 -21.59
CA SER A 305 -5.88 -1.27 -20.81
C SER A 305 -6.45 -2.13 -19.67
N ALA A 306 -6.47 -1.59 -18.45
CA ALA A 306 -7.01 -2.27 -17.27
C ALA A 306 -7.78 -1.30 -16.36
N HIS A 307 -8.78 -1.82 -15.65
CA HIS A 307 -9.65 -1.06 -14.77
C HIS A 307 -9.26 -1.22 -13.29
N CYS A 308 -9.21 -0.09 -12.59
CA CYS A 308 -8.95 -0.02 -11.16
C CYS A 308 -10.15 0.65 -10.49
N GLN A 309 -11.04 -0.15 -9.89
CA GLN A 309 -12.31 0.31 -9.34
C GLN A 309 -12.30 0.27 -7.81
N VAL A 310 -12.86 1.30 -7.17
CA VAL A 310 -13.12 1.32 -5.73
C VAL A 310 -14.60 1.56 -5.48
N LEU A 311 -15.23 0.67 -4.73
CA LEU A 311 -16.58 0.83 -4.21
C LEU A 311 -16.49 1.18 -2.73
N PHE A 312 -16.63 2.44 -2.37
CA PHE A 312 -16.43 2.92 -1.01
C PHE A 312 -17.70 3.38 -0.33
N SER A 313 -17.72 3.32 0.99
CA SER A 313 -18.80 3.82 1.84
C SER A 313 -18.23 4.73 2.95
N PRO A 314 -18.95 5.77 3.40
CA PRO A 314 -18.52 6.56 4.56
C PRO A 314 -18.26 5.72 5.82
N GLY A 315 -18.97 4.59 5.99
CA GLY A 315 -18.76 3.65 7.08
C GLY A 315 -17.41 2.90 7.03
N ASP A 316 -16.76 2.87 5.87
CA ASP A 316 -15.45 2.20 5.72
C ASP A 316 -14.38 2.88 6.58
N ARG A 317 -14.42 4.21 6.69
CA ARG A 317 -13.52 4.97 7.54
C ARG A 317 -13.67 4.59 9.02
N THR A 318 -14.89 4.51 9.52
CA THR A 318 -15.15 4.14 10.91
C THR A 318 -14.65 2.74 11.23
N SER A 319 -14.95 1.78 10.37
CA SER A 319 -14.53 0.39 10.57
C SER A 319 -13.02 0.20 10.42
N LEU A 320 -12.36 0.92 9.51
CA LEU A 320 -10.90 0.97 9.42
C LEU A 320 -10.27 1.61 10.65
N GLY A 321 -10.83 2.71 11.13
CA GLY A 321 -10.36 3.36 12.34
C GLY A 321 -10.40 2.44 13.56
N TRP A 322 -11.47 1.66 13.73
CA TRP A 322 -11.54 0.65 14.81
C TRP A 322 -10.53 -0.48 14.64
N ALA A 323 -10.32 -0.98 13.43
CA ALA A 323 -9.32 -2.00 13.16
C ALA A 323 -7.89 -1.50 13.46
N MET A 324 -7.57 -0.25 13.12
CA MET A 324 -6.31 0.41 13.43
C MET A 324 -6.10 0.55 14.94
N GLN A 325 -7.14 0.99 15.68
CA GLN A 325 -7.10 1.07 17.15
C GLN A 325 -6.88 -0.29 17.81
N ALA A 326 -7.54 -1.33 17.31
CA ALA A 326 -7.37 -2.69 17.83
C ALA A 326 -5.95 -3.24 17.60
N SER A 327 -5.31 -2.85 16.50
CA SER A 327 -3.95 -3.27 16.12
C SER A 327 -2.86 -2.45 16.82
N ALA A 328 -3.16 -1.26 17.33
CA ALA A 328 -2.20 -0.35 17.97
C ALA A 328 -1.92 -0.67 19.45
N ARG A 329 -2.32 -1.83 19.94
CA ARG A 329 -2.10 -2.26 21.33
C ARG A 329 -0.73 -2.90 21.49
N GLY A 330 0.33 -2.08 21.57
CA GLY A 330 1.70 -2.49 21.83
C GLY A 330 2.13 -2.27 23.28
N SER A 331 3.44 -2.36 23.53
CA SER A 331 4.05 -2.15 24.86
C SER A 331 4.36 -0.68 25.16
N ASP A 332 4.32 0.22 24.16
CA ASP A 332 4.60 1.66 24.31
C ASP A 332 3.40 2.50 23.83
N ALA A 333 2.66 3.01 24.80
CA ALA A 333 1.44 3.80 24.56
C ALA A 333 1.69 5.08 23.74
N LEU A 334 2.87 5.71 23.83
CA LEU A 334 3.19 6.92 23.09
C LEU A 334 3.48 6.61 21.61
N GLU A 335 4.20 5.53 21.35
CA GLU A 335 4.49 5.09 20.00
C GLU A 335 3.21 4.57 19.30
N ASP A 336 2.37 3.84 20.03
CA ASP A 336 1.07 3.36 19.54
C ASP A 336 0.14 4.52 19.17
N ARG A 337 0.09 5.57 19.99
CA ARG A 337 -0.69 6.78 19.69
C ARG A 337 -0.20 7.48 18.42
N ARG A 338 1.12 7.65 18.27
CA ARG A 338 1.71 8.24 17.06
C ARG A 338 1.40 7.43 15.80
N ARG A 339 1.47 6.11 15.89
CA ARG A 339 1.11 5.20 14.78
C ARG A 339 -0.36 5.33 14.39
N LEU A 340 -1.24 5.39 15.38
CA LEU A 340 -2.67 5.57 15.15
C LEU A 340 -2.97 6.90 14.48
N ASP A 341 -2.36 8.00 14.96
CA ASP A 341 -2.51 9.34 14.37
C ASP A 341 -2.07 9.34 12.89
N LEU A 342 -0.92 8.71 12.58
CA LEU A 342 -0.42 8.58 11.22
C LEU A 342 -1.36 7.75 10.34
N ALA A 343 -1.84 6.61 10.83
CA ALA A 343 -2.74 5.74 10.09
C ALA A 343 -4.07 6.43 9.78
N GLN A 344 -4.62 7.19 10.73
CA GLN A 344 -5.83 7.99 10.52
C GLN A 344 -5.60 9.14 9.52
N GLN A 345 -4.42 9.76 9.55
CA GLN A 345 -4.06 10.79 8.59
C GLN A 345 -3.97 10.23 7.16
N GLN A 346 -3.37 9.05 6.99
CA GLN A 346 -3.32 8.37 5.70
C GLN A 346 -4.72 7.99 5.19
N LEU A 347 -5.58 7.49 6.08
CA LEU A 347 -6.96 7.16 5.75
C LEU A 347 -7.74 8.39 5.27
N ARG A 348 -7.57 9.55 5.93
CA ARG A 348 -8.17 10.83 5.48
C ARG A 348 -7.68 11.24 4.09
N ARG A 349 -6.38 11.01 3.79
CA ARG A 349 -5.83 11.27 2.45
C ARG A 349 -6.49 10.37 1.39
N MET A 350 -6.69 9.09 1.69
CA MET A 350 -7.39 8.18 0.77
C MET A 350 -8.87 8.55 0.58
N GLU A 351 -9.54 8.94 1.66
CA GLU A 351 -10.91 9.47 1.60
C GLU A 351 -11.00 10.72 0.70
N ALA A 352 -10.03 11.64 0.82
CA ALA A 352 -9.94 12.82 -0.04
C ALA A 352 -9.73 12.47 -1.51
N VAL A 353 -8.97 11.41 -1.81
CA VAL A 353 -8.84 10.89 -3.17
C VAL A 353 -10.17 10.33 -3.68
N ALA A 354 -10.91 9.57 -2.84
CA ALA A 354 -12.14 8.90 -3.24
C ALA A 354 -13.35 9.86 -3.35
N GLU A 355 -13.50 10.80 -2.42
CA GLU A 355 -14.62 11.76 -2.41
C GLU A 355 -14.29 13.05 -3.17
N GLY A 356 -13.01 13.38 -3.39
CA GLY A 356 -12.56 14.64 -3.98
C GLY A 356 -12.95 14.83 -5.43
N GLU A 357 -12.76 16.06 -5.90
CA GLU A 357 -13.11 16.52 -7.26
C GLU A 357 -11.93 16.40 -8.23
N MET A 358 -10.72 16.31 -7.70
CA MET A 358 -9.48 16.21 -8.49
C MET A 358 -9.49 14.92 -9.32
N CYS A 359 -8.82 14.96 -10.46
CA CYS A 359 -8.50 13.76 -11.23
C CYS A 359 -7.92 12.66 -10.32
N ARG A 360 -8.46 11.44 -10.39
CA ARG A 360 -8.06 10.32 -9.50
C ARG A 360 -6.57 10.05 -9.57
N GLU A 361 -6.03 9.96 -10.78
CA GLU A 361 -4.61 9.74 -11.00
C GLU A 361 -3.77 10.89 -10.43
N GLN A 362 -4.16 12.14 -10.69
CA GLN A 362 -3.46 13.31 -10.17
C GLN A 362 -3.43 13.32 -8.63
N ALA A 363 -4.55 13.01 -7.98
CA ALA A 363 -4.64 12.93 -6.52
C ALA A 363 -3.78 11.79 -5.94
N LEU A 364 -3.74 10.63 -6.60
CA LEU A 364 -2.91 9.51 -6.22
C LEU A 364 -1.41 9.81 -6.40
N MET A 365 -1.03 10.43 -7.53
CA MET A 365 0.36 10.82 -7.78
C MET A 365 0.84 11.87 -6.79
N LEU A 366 0.01 12.87 -6.48
CA LEU A 366 0.31 13.87 -5.45
C LEU A 366 0.58 13.22 -4.09
N ALA A 367 -0.15 12.16 -3.74
CA ALA A 367 0.05 11.42 -2.49
C ALA A 367 1.45 10.79 -2.38
N VAL A 368 2.07 10.39 -3.48
CA VAL A 368 3.44 9.86 -3.52
C VAL A 368 4.49 10.94 -3.85
N GLY A 369 4.07 12.21 -3.92
CA GLY A 369 4.95 13.35 -4.14
C GLY A 369 5.28 13.61 -5.61
N GLU A 370 4.43 13.15 -6.55
CA GLU A 370 4.55 13.43 -7.96
C GLU A 370 3.51 14.47 -8.41
N LEU A 371 3.94 15.50 -9.10
CA LEU A 371 3.07 16.50 -9.70
C LEU A 371 2.81 16.14 -11.16
N VAL A 372 1.57 15.79 -11.46
CA VAL A 372 1.11 15.43 -12.81
C VAL A 372 -0.15 16.20 -13.18
N GLY A 373 -0.40 16.38 -14.48
CA GLY A 373 -1.66 16.92 -14.97
C GLY A 373 -2.82 15.92 -14.91
N PRO A 374 -4.05 16.36 -15.18
CA PRO A 374 -5.22 15.48 -15.29
C PRO A 374 -5.01 14.37 -16.32
N CYS A 375 -5.50 13.14 -16.02
CA CYS A 375 -5.26 11.99 -16.90
C CYS A 375 -6.20 11.90 -18.11
N GLY A 376 -7.32 12.61 -18.12
CA GLY A 376 -8.34 12.58 -19.18
C GLY A 376 -9.19 11.29 -19.25
N ARG A 377 -8.89 10.25 -18.45
CA ARG A 377 -9.47 8.90 -18.57
C ARG A 377 -10.16 8.35 -17.33
N CYS A 378 -9.95 8.92 -16.13
CA CYS A 378 -10.66 8.52 -14.92
C CYS A 378 -12.12 9.02 -14.91
N ASP A 379 -12.92 8.52 -13.97
CA ASP A 379 -14.31 8.96 -13.76
C ASP A 379 -14.45 10.48 -13.66
N ARG A 380 -13.59 11.14 -12.87
CA ARG A 380 -13.61 12.59 -12.67
C ARG A 380 -13.23 13.40 -13.92
N CYS A 381 -12.39 12.86 -14.79
CA CYS A 381 -12.04 13.53 -16.03
C CYS A 381 -13.11 13.35 -17.11
N LYS A 382 -13.80 12.19 -17.14
CA LYS A 382 -14.84 11.89 -18.11
C LYS A 382 -16.18 12.56 -17.78
N ASP A 383 -16.52 12.56 -16.48
CA ASP A 383 -17.74 13.14 -15.95
C ASP A 383 -17.38 14.05 -14.78
N ALA A 384 -16.98 15.27 -15.11
CA ALA A 384 -16.63 16.27 -14.11
C ALA A 384 -17.90 16.68 -13.33
N PRO A 385 -17.93 16.48 -12.02
CA PRO A 385 -19.11 16.76 -11.23
C PRO A 385 -19.40 18.26 -11.23
N LYS A 386 -20.70 18.62 -11.31
CA LYS A 386 -21.14 20.02 -11.31
C LYS A 386 -20.90 20.63 -9.93
N ARG A 387 -20.12 21.70 -9.89
CA ARG A 387 -19.92 22.49 -8.69
C ARG A 387 -21.16 23.31 -8.38
N ARG A 388 -21.40 23.50 -7.09
CA ARG A 388 -22.48 24.33 -6.55
C ARG A 388 -21.91 25.15 -5.41
N ASP A 389 -22.45 26.35 -5.20
CA ASP A 389 -22.14 27.17 -4.04
C ASP A 389 -22.68 26.53 -2.75
N TRP A 390 -21.79 26.34 -1.79
CA TRP A 390 -22.06 25.77 -0.48
C TRP A 390 -21.82 26.78 0.65
N SER A 391 -21.49 28.03 0.33
CA SER A 391 -21.08 29.03 1.31
C SER A 391 -22.07 29.18 2.46
N ALA A 392 -23.37 29.23 2.17
CA ALA A 392 -24.42 29.33 3.19
C ALA A 392 -24.47 28.07 4.12
N GLN A 393 -24.28 26.87 3.58
CA GLN A 393 -24.25 25.65 4.37
C GLN A 393 -22.97 25.57 5.21
N VAL A 394 -21.84 26.01 4.67
CA VAL A 394 -20.58 26.10 5.41
C VAL A 394 -20.70 27.08 6.56
N GLU A 395 -21.19 28.28 6.33
CA GLU A 395 -21.42 29.28 7.37
C GLU A 395 -22.29 28.73 8.50
N ARG A 396 -23.40 28.07 8.18
CA ARG A 396 -24.30 27.45 9.16
C ARG A 396 -23.59 26.34 9.97
N LEU A 397 -22.77 25.50 9.33
CA LEU A 397 -22.03 24.43 10.00
C LEU A 397 -20.95 25.02 10.93
N LEU A 398 -20.18 25.99 10.45
CA LEU A 398 -19.13 26.63 11.23
C LEU A 398 -19.69 27.45 12.40
N ALA A 399 -20.83 28.15 12.21
CA ALA A 399 -21.53 28.87 13.29
C ALA A 399 -21.99 27.91 14.41
N HIS A 400 -22.55 26.73 14.02
CA HIS A 400 -22.90 25.70 14.99
C HIS A 400 -21.68 25.21 15.79
N LEU A 401 -20.51 25.00 15.14
CA LEU A 401 -19.30 24.62 15.85
C LEU A 401 -18.72 25.75 16.69
N ALA A 402 -18.93 27.01 16.33
CA ALA A 402 -18.51 28.14 17.15
C ALA A 402 -19.26 28.19 18.47
N GLU A 403 -20.54 27.76 18.49
CA GLU A 403 -21.37 27.68 19.68
C GLU A 403 -21.16 26.38 20.48
N GLN A 404 -20.92 25.26 19.79
CA GLN A 404 -20.80 23.91 20.36
C GLN A 404 -19.55 23.20 19.81
N ASP A 405 -18.39 23.70 20.22
CA ASP A 405 -17.08 23.13 19.82
C ASP A 405 -16.93 21.69 20.38
N GLY A 406 -16.37 20.80 19.59
CA GLY A 406 -16.24 19.37 19.97
C GLY A 406 -17.50 18.53 19.69
N THR A 407 -18.43 19.01 18.86
CA THR A 407 -19.61 18.24 18.43
C THR A 407 -19.17 16.99 17.65
N GLU A 408 -19.76 15.82 17.97
CA GLU A 408 -19.54 14.59 17.19
C GLU A 408 -20.08 14.73 15.77
N MET A 409 -19.30 14.32 14.76
CA MET A 409 -19.68 14.40 13.33
C MET A 409 -21.06 13.76 13.05
N ARG A 410 -21.38 12.66 13.73
CA ARG A 410 -22.68 12.00 13.62
C ARG A 410 -23.82 12.91 14.11
N ARG A 411 -23.65 13.57 15.25
CA ARG A 411 -24.68 14.45 15.84
C ARG A 411 -24.84 15.75 15.07
N LEU A 412 -23.76 16.23 14.44
CA LEU A 412 -23.82 17.42 13.60
C LEU A 412 -24.87 17.27 12.49
N GLY A 413 -24.87 16.12 11.79
CA GLY A 413 -25.87 15.81 10.77
C GLY A 413 -27.29 15.80 11.32
N GLU A 414 -27.51 15.26 12.53
CA GLU A 414 -28.80 15.24 13.20
C GLU A 414 -29.28 16.67 13.53
N HIS A 415 -28.44 17.50 14.15
CA HIS A 415 -28.77 18.87 14.51
C HIS A 415 -29.05 19.80 13.31
N LEU A 416 -28.20 19.71 12.27
CA LEU A 416 -28.35 20.58 11.10
C LEU A 416 -29.40 20.09 10.11
N ALA A 417 -29.77 18.82 10.13
CA ALA A 417 -30.82 18.23 9.29
C ALA A 417 -32.24 18.38 9.89
N LEU A 418 -32.38 18.87 11.11
CA LEU A 418 -33.68 19.04 11.75
C LEU A 418 -34.73 19.80 10.89
N HIS A 419 -34.26 20.70 10.02
CA HIS A 419 -35.11 21.46 9.10
C HIS A 419 -35.06 20.95 7.65
N GLU A 420 -34.31 19.87 7.38
CA GLU A 420 -34.11 19.28 6.05
C GLU A 420 -34.12 17.74 6.13
N PRO A 421 -35.27 17.08 6.33
CA PRO A 421 -35.37 15.63 6.46
C PRO A 421 -34.73 14.91 5.27
N GLY A 422 -33.94 13.85 5.55
CA GLY A 422 -33.27 13.02 4.53
C GLY A 422 -31.93 13.54 4.04
N ARG A 423 -31.37 14.60 4.62
CA ARG A 423 -30.10 15.21 4.20
C ARG A 423 -28.93 15.02 5.19
N HIS A 424 -29.03 14.08 6.12
CA HIS A 424 -27.99 13.79 7.11
C HIS A 424 -26.64 13.51 6.45
N ASP A 425 -26.61 12.67 5.45
CA ASP A 425 -25.37 12.31 4.72
C ASP A 425 -24.69 13.52 4.06
N ARG A 426 -25.48 14.53 3.66
CA ARG A 426 -24.96 15.75 3.03
C ARG A 426 -24.16 16.60 4.03
N TRP A 427 -24.63 16.74 5.26
CA TRP A 427 -23.95 17.50 6.33
C TRP A 427 -22.66 16.79 6.78
N THR A 428 -22.72 15.48 6.90
CA THR A 428 -21.56 14.66 7.24
C THR A 428 -20.50 14.72 6.11
N TRP A 429 -20.94 14.70 4.85
CA TRP A 429 -20.06 14.89 3.71
C TRP A 429 -19.40 16.29 3.73
N LEU A 430 -20.19 17.34 3.98
CA LEU A 430 -19.67 18.71 4.06
C LEU A 430 -18.66 18.85 5.19
N ALA A 431 -18.94 18.30 6.37
CA ALA A 431 -18.01 18.32 7.48
C ALA A 431 -16.66 17.67 7.13
N ARG A 432 -16.66 16.48 6.48
CA ARG A 432 -15.42 15.84 6.00
C ARG A 432 -14.68 16.71 5.01
N ARG A 433 -15.41 17.40 4.13
CA ARG A 433 -14.81 18.35 3.16
C ARG A 433 -14.10 19.51 3.89
N LEU A 434 -14.74 20.09 4.88
CA LEU A 434 -14.17 21.17 5.67
C LEU A 434 -12.97 20.72 6.53
N VAL A 435 -12.93 19.46 6.97
CA VAL A 435 -11.72 18.86 7.60
C VAL A 435 -10.58 18.78 6.59
N GLN A 436 -10.84 18.37 5.34
CA GLN A 436 -9.83 18.29 4.28
C GLN A 436 -9.29 19.69 3.91
N GLU A 437 -10.11 20.73 3.95
CA GLU A 437 -9.73 22.11 3.66
C GLU A 437 -9.22 22.87 4.90
N GLU A 438 -9.07 22.17 6.02
CA GLU A 438 -8.52 22.71 7.25
C GLU A 438 -9.34 23.86 7.89
N LEU A 439 -10.63 24.01 7.55
CA LEU A 439 -11.52 24.94 8.20
C LEU A 439 -11.97 24.44 9.58
N ILE A 440 -12.05 23.13 9.74
CA ILE A 440 -12.30 22.45 11.00
C ILE A 440 -11.30 21.32 11.22
N GLN A 441 -11.16 20.87 12.44
CA GLN A 441 -10.31 19.75 12.81
C GLN A 441 -11.18 18.63 13.41
N GLU A 442 -10.85 17.39 13.06
CA GLU A 442 -11.45 16.20 13.64
C GLU A 442 -10.53 15.60 14.69
N SER A 443 -11.11 15.13 15.82
CA SER A 443 -10.34 14.40 16.84
C SER A 443 -9.86 13.04 16.32
N ASN A 444 -8.73 12.58 16.86
CA ASN A 444 -8.16 11.27 16.56
C ASN A 444 -8.50 10.20 17.62
N ASP A 445 -9.47 10.50 18.52
CA ASP A 445 -9.87 9.63 19.64
C ASP A 445 -10.92 8.57 19.26
N GLY A 446 -11.29 8.52 17.97
CA GLY A 446 -12.33 7.63 17.45
C GLY A 446 -13.77 8.15 17.64
N ALA A 447 -13.97 9.21 18.41
CA ALA A 447 -15.29 9.85 18.60
C ALA A 447 -15.65 10.78 17.44
N GLN A 448 -14.70 11.08 16.54
CA GLN A 448 -14.89 11.97 15.39
C GLN A 448 -15.47 13.33 15.78
N ARG A 449 -14.94 13.93 16.86
CA ARG A 449 -15.37 15.25 17.33
C ARG A 449 -14.77 16.33 16.45
N LEU A 450 -15.56 17.34 16.12
CA LEU A 450 -15.19 18.43 15.24
C LEU A 450 -14.90 19.69 16.05
N TYR A 451 -13.79 20.33 15.73
CA TYR A 451 -13.32 21.55 16.36
C TYR A 451 -13.13 22.65 15.32
N LEU A 452 -13.57 23.86 15.62
CA LEU A 452 -13.41 25.00 14.73
C LEU A 452 -11.95 25.47 14.73
N ARG A 453 -11.32 25.54 13.54
CA ARG A 453 -9.97 26.09 13.38
C ARG A 453 -9.99 27.61 13.18
N GLU A 454 -8.82 28.23 13.27
CA GLU A 454 -8.62 29.66 13.02
C GLU A 454 -9.09 30.06 11.59
N SER A 455 -8.80 29.22 10.59
CA SER A 455 -9.30 29.40 9.22
C SER A 455 -10.81 29.41 9.10
N GLY A 456 -11.50 28.55 9.88
CA GLY A 456 -12.95 28.53 9.95
C GLY A 456 -13.53 29.77 10.67
N ARG A 457 -12.86 30.28 11.71
CA ARG A 457 -13.24 31.56 12.35
C ARG A 457 -13.12 32.74 11.39
N ARG A 458 -12.01 32.80 10.64
CA ARG A 458 -11.82 33.84 9.60
C ARG A 458 -12.90 33.76 8.51
N PHE A 459 -13.34 32.56 8.16
CA PHE A 459 -14.46 32.40 7.22
C PHE A 459 -15.75 33.00 7.78
N LEU A 460 -16.05 32.79 9.05
CA LEU A 460 -17.24 33.38 9.71
C LEU A 460 -17.14 34.90 9.78
N ASP A 461 -15.97 35.47 10.00
CA ASP A 461 -15.73 36.91 10.06
C ASP A 461 -15.79 37.57 8.67
N SER A 462 -15.36 36.89 7.63
CA SER A 462 -15.31 37.38 6.26
C SER A 462 -15.51 36.23 5.27
N PRO A 463 -16.77 35.80 5.00
CA PRO A 463 -17.08 34.69 4.12
C PRO A 463 -16.57 34.89 2.68
N TRP A 464 -16.03 33.82 2.10
CA TRP A 464 -15.65 33.75 0.70
C TRP A 464 -16.42 32.62 -0.03
N PRO A 465 -16.57 32.67 -1.35
CA PRO A 465 -17.28 31.63 -2.08
C PRO A 465 -16.61 30.26 -1.92
N LEU A 466 -17.40 29.26 -1.59
CA LEU A 466 -16.98 27.86 -1.47
C LEU A 466 -17.86 27.00 -2.39
N ASP A 467 -17.29 26.63 -3.53
CA ASP A 467 -17.95 25.82 -4.54
C ASP A 467 -17.45 24.37 -4.45
N TYR A 468 -18.37 23.44 -4.22
CA TYR A 468 -18.09 22.01 -4.18
C TYR A 468 -18.98 21.22 -5.10
N ALA A 469 -18.43 20.12 -5.61
CA ALA A 469 -19.16 19.08 -6.34
C ALA A 469 -19.58 17.97 -5.37
N ALA A 470 -20.85 17.85 -5.09
CA ALA A 470 -21.44 16.88 -4.18
C ALA A 470 -22.29 15.84 -4.90
#